data_37714aab92a7c1c9b46f5947344aef9c
#
_entry.id   37714aab92a7c1c9b46f5947344aef9c
#
_cell.length_a   1.000
_cell.length_b   1.000
_cell.length_c   1.000
_cell.angle_alpha   90.00
_cell.angle_beta   90.00
_cell.angle_gamma   90.00
#
_symmetry.space_group_name_H-M   'P 1'
#
loop_
_entity.id
_entity.type
_entity.pdbx_description
1 polymer ?
#
loop_
_entity_poly.entity_id
_entity_poly.type
_entity_poly.pdbx_seq_one_letter_code
_entity_poly.pdbx_strand_id
1 'polypeptide(L)'
;MDKKIITTGAIFGMLAIILGAFGAHALKKILSEKQLHSFDVGVKYQMYHSIVLLVLSFNTNAISSATYWCFTIGIVLFSFSIYGLVLSDAKGRKFRFLGPITPIGGLLLIIGWLLLLISVF
;
A
#
# COMPACT_ATOMS: atom_id res chain seq x y z
N MET A 1 12.34 19.64 2.28
CA MET A 1 11.13 18.84 2.00
C MET A 1 11.21 18.29 0.58
N ASP A 2 11.17 16.98 0.42
CA ASP A 2 11.33 16.33 -0.89
C ASP A 2 9.98 16.25 -1.60
N LYS A 3 9.86 16.97 -2.72
CA LYS A 3 8.62 17.04 -3.49
C LYS A 3 8.18 15.69 -4.04
N LYS A 4 9.13 14.84 -4.45
CA LYS A 4 8.81 13.51 -4.99
C LYS A 4 8.18 12.64 -3.91
N ILE A 5 8.73 12.65 -2.72
CA ILE A 5 8.22 11.83 -1.61
C ILE A 5 6.85 12.32 -1.16
N ILE A 6 6.67 13.64 -1.05
CA ILE A 6 5.38 14.23 -0.71
C ILE A 6 4.33 13.87 -1.75
N THR A 7 4.65 14.02 -3.02
CA THR A 7 3.73 13.72 -4.10
C THR A 7 3.28 12.26 -4.04
N THR A 8 4.23 11.34 -3.88
CA THR A 8 3.94 9.91 -3.77
C THR A 8 3.05 9.62 -2.56
N GLY A 9 3.43 10.13 -1.39
CA GLY A 9 2.65 9.94 -0.16
C GLY A 9 1.25 10.53 -0.26
N ALA A 10 1.12 11.72 -0.81
CA ALA A 10 -0.18 12.38 -0.95
C ALA A 10 -1.09 11.64 -1.92
N ILE A 11 -0.55 11.15 -3.04
CA ILE A 11 -1.33 10.36 -4.01
C ILE A 11 -1.83 9.08 -3.36
N PHE A 12 -0.96 8.33 -2.69
CA PHE A 12 -1.36 7.10 -2.02
C PHE A 12 -2.37 7.35 -0.89
N GLY A 13 -2.21 8.45 -0.15
CA GLY A 13 -3.16 8.83 0.90
C GLY A 13 -4.53 9.17 0.33
N MET A 14 -4.56 9.96 -0.73
CA MET A 14 -5.81 10.31 -1.42
C MET A 14 -6.51 9.06 -1.96
N LEU A 15 -5.76 8.19 -2.63
CA LEU A 15 -6.33 6.94 -3.16
C LEU A 15 -6.81 6.02 -2.04
N ALA A 16 -6.11 5.97 -0.91
CA ALA A 16 -6.54 5.16 0.23
C ALA A 16 -7.88 5.63 0.79
N ILE A 17 -8.10 6.94 0.86
CA ILE A 17 -9.38 7.49 1.30
C ILE A 17 -10.48 7.17 0.30
N ILE A 18 -10.21 7.36 -1.00
CA ILE A 18 -11.18 7.05 -2.04
C ILE A 18 -11.58 5.57 -1.99
N LEU A 19 -10.60 4.68 -1.92
CA LEU A 19 -10.85 3.24 -1.87
C LEU A 19 -11.50 2.82 -0.56
N GLY A 20 -11.07 3.38 0.57
CA GLY A 20 -11.60 3.04 1.87
C GLY A 20 -13.01 3.54 2.11
N ALA A 21 -13.29 4.79 1.74
CA ALA A 21 -14.60 5.40 1.98
C ALA A 21 -15.60 5.01 0.90
N PHE A 22 -15.27 5.26 -0.37
CA PHE A 22 -16.19 5.03 -1.48
C PHE A 22 -16.20 3.57 -1.91
N GLY A 23 -15.01 2.97 -2.01
CA GLY A 23 -14.88 1.57 -2.44
C GLY A 23 -15.58 0.62 -1.48
N ALA A 24 -15.29 0.75 -0.19
CA ALA A 24 -15.89 -0.11 0.82
C ALA A 24 -17.42 0.02 0.84
N HIS A 25 -17.95 1.25 0.73
CA HIS A 25 -19.39 1.47 0.69
C HIS A 25 -20.03 0.87 -0.56
N ALA A 26 -19.47 1.15 -1.72
CA ALA A 26 -20.00 0.64 -2.98
C ALA A 26 -19.86 -0.89 -3.10
N LEU A 27 -18.78 -1.44 -2.56
CA LEU A 27 -18.49 -2.87 -2.67
C LEU A 27 -19.17 -3.73 -1.61
N LYS A 28 -19.77 -3.12 -0.60
CA LYS A 28 -20.40 -3.85 0.50
C LYS A 28 -21.46 -4.83 0.02
N LYS A 29 -22.16 -4.51 -1.08
CA LYS A 29 -23.20 -5.37 -1.64
C LYS A 29 -22.65 -6.49 -2.51
N ILE A 30 -21.40 -6.38 -2.94
CA ILE A 30 -20.79 -7.30 -3.91
C ILE A 30 -19.82 -8.25 -3.23
N LEU A 31 -19.09 -7.75 -2.22
CA LEU A 31 -18.04 -8.51 -1.55
C LEU A 31 -18.59 -9.24 -0.32
N SER A 32 -18.06 -10.45 -0.08
CA SER A 32 -18.28 -11.15 1.18
C SER A 32 -17.56 -10.42 2.32
N GLU A 33 -17.88 -10.78 3.57
CA GLU A 33 -17.19 -10.22 4.74
C GLU A 33 -15.70 -10.46 4.68
N LYS A 34 -15.28 -11.65 4.27
CA LYS A 34 -13.86 -12.00 4.13
C LYS A 34 -13.17 -11.14 3.06
N GLN A 35 -13.85 -10.94 1.92
CA GLN A 35 -13.33 -10.09 0.84
C GLN A 35 -13.23 -8.63 1.28
N LEU A 36 -14.24 -8.12 1.99
CA LEU A 36 -14.21 -6.76 2.53
C LEU A 36 -13.07 -6.59 3.53
N HIS A 37 -12.84 -7.58 4.38
CA HIS A 37 -11.73 -7.54 5.33
C HIS A 37 -10.38 -7.46 4.62
N SER A 38 -10.18 -8.30 3.61
CA SER A 38 -8.95 -8.28 2.82
C SER A 38 -8.75 -6.94 2.12
N PHE A 39 -9.81 -6.40 1.53
CA PHE A 39 -9.78 -5.09 0.89
C PHE A 39 -9.37 -4.00 1.89
N ASP A 40 -9.95 -4.02 3.09
CA ASP A 40 -9.64 -3.07 4.15
C ASP A 40 -8.19 -3.16 4.61
N VAL A 41 -7.63 -4.37 4.68
CA VAL A 41 -6.20 -4.56 4.99
C VAL A 41 -5.33 -3.84 3.95
N GLY A 42 -5.65 -4.00 2.67
CA GLY A 42 -4.92 -3.29 1.60
C GLY A 42 -4.98 -1.78 1.77
N VAL A 43 -6.15 -1.25 2.07
CA VAL A 43 -6.37 0.18 2.28
C VAL A 43 -5.58 0.70 3.49
N LYS A 44 -5.63 -0.02 4.60
CA LYS A 44 -4.94 0.37 5.83
C LYS A 44 -3.43 0.43 5.63
N TYR A 45 -2.86 -0.59 5.02
CA TYR A 45 -1.41 -0.63 4.80
C TYR A 45 -0.97 0.44 3.83
N GLN A 46 -1.79 0.74 2.82
CA GLN A 46 -1.55 1.86 1.92
C GLN A 46 -1.53 3.19 2.68
N MET A 47 -2.51 3.41 3.54
CA MET A 47 -2.58 4.66 4.32
C MET A 47 -1.44 4.78 5.31
N TYR A 48 -1.10 3.71 6.04
CA TYR A 48 0.00 3.74 7.01
C TYR A 48 1.31 4.16 6.34
N HIS A 49 1.62 3.57 5.19
CA HIS A 49 2.87 3.84 4.49
C HIS A 49 2.84 5.16 3.73
N SER A 50 1.67 5.61 3.31
CA SER A 50 1.48 6.96 2.79
C SER A 50 1.89 8.00 3.83
N ILE A 51 1.43 7.83 5.07
CA ILE A 51 1.77 8.74 6.17
C ILE A 51 3.26 8.65 6.49
N VAL A 52 3.83 7.45 6.48
CA VAL A 52 5.28 7.26 6.68
C VAL A 52 6.07 8.06 5.65
N LEU A 53 5.69 7.97 4.37
CA LEU A 53 6.36 8.73 3.31
C LEU A 53 6.27 10.24 3.55
N LEU A 54 5.09 10.72 3.95
CA LEU A 54 4.93 12.15 4.24
C LEU A 54 5.82 12.60 5.40
N VAL A 55 5.91 11.80 6.46
CA VAL A 55 6.78 12.11 7.60
C VAL A 55 8.25 12.13 7.16
N LEU A 56 8.66 11.14 6.37
CA LEU A 56 10.05 11.05 5.89
C LEU A 56 10.41 12.18 4.92
N SER A 57 9.43 12.78 4.26
CA SER A 57 9.68 13.89 3.32
C SER A 57 10.24 15.13 4.01
N PHE A 58 10.04 15.26 5.31
CA PHE A 58 10.55 16.41 6.08
C PHE A 58 12.02 16.23 6.48
N ASN A 59 12.53 15.01 6.46
CA ASN A 59 13.93 14.74 6.79
C ASN A 59 14.55 13.85 5.73
N THR A 60 14.98 14.46 4.64
CA THR A 60 15.53 13.75 3.49
C THR A 60 16.87 13.08 3.79
N ASN A 61 17.56 13.50 4.85
CA ASN A 61 18.82 12.85 5.26
C ASN A 61 18.58 11.48 5.90
N ALA A 62 17.38 11.23 6.41
CA ALA A 62 17.05 9.97 7.08
C ALA A 62 16.56 8.90 6.09
N ILE A 63 16.25 9.28 4.84
CA ILE A 63 15.69 8.36 3.86
C ILE A 63 16.63 8.19 2.68
N SER A 64 17.04 6.95 2.43
CA SER A 64 17.78 6.61 1.23
C SER A 64 16.83 6.41 0.05
N SER A 65 17.37 6.46 -1.17
CA SER A 65 16.60 6.13 -2.36
C SER A 65 16.03 4.71 -2.28
N ALA A 66 16.79 3.77 -1.74
CA ALA A 66 16.34 2.39 -1.55
C ALA A 66 15.12 2.32 -0.62
N THR A 67 15.14 3.06 0.49
CA THR A 67 14.01 3.11 1.43
C THR A 67 12.75 3.64 0.74
N TYR A 68 12.88 4.73 0.00
CA TYR A 68 11.77 5.32 -0.75
C TYR A 68 11.16 4.29 -1.71
N TRP A 69 12.00 3.63 -2.50
CA TRP A 69 11.51 2.68 -3.50
C TRP A 69 10.94 1.42 -2.88
N CYS A 70 11.50 0.94 -1.77
CA CYS A 70 10.94 -0.19 -1.05
C CYS A 70 9.52 0.10 -0.57
N PHE A 71 9.29 1.27 0.02
CA PHE A 71 7.94 1.64 0.46
C PHE A 71 7.01 1.85 -0.73
N THR A 72 7.46 2.56 -1.75
CA THR A 72 6.62 2.89 -2.92
C THR A 72 6.21 1.64 -3.69
N ILE A 73 7.18 0.82 -4.08
CA ILE A 73 6.89 -0.41 -4.82
C ILE A 73 6.18 -1.40 -3.91
N GLY A 74 6.55 -1.45 -2.63
CA GLY A 74 5.89 -2.32 -1.66
C GLY A 74 4.41 -2.02 -1.53
N ILE A 75 4.01 -0.75 -1.46
CA ILE A 75 2.60 -0.36 -1.43
C ILE A 75 1.88 -0.85 -2.68
N VAL A 76 2.47 -0.60 -3.85
CA VAL A 76 1.87 -1.01 -5.13
C VAL A 76 1.68 -2.53 -5.17
N LEU A 77 2.73 -3.28 -4.88
CA LEU A 77 2.66 -4.75 -4.96
C LEU A 77 1.79 -5.36 -3.86
N PHE A 78 1.79 -4.78 -2.68
CA PHE A 78 0.99 -5.32 -1.57
C PHE A 78 -0.48 -4.94 -1.72
N SER A 79 -0.79 -3.65 -1.69
CA SER A 79 -2.17 -3.16 -1.61
C SER A 79 -2.91 -3.35 -2.92
N PHE A 80 -2.30 -2.98 -4.06
CA PHE A 80 -2.99 -3.07 -5.34
C PHE A 80 -3.17 -4.51 -5.79
N SER A 81 -2.27 -5.43 -5.44
CA SER A 81 -2.49 -6.86 -5.70
C SER A 81 -3.69 -7.39 -4.89
N ILE A 82 -3.85 -6.94 -3.65
CA ILE A 82 -5.01 -7.30 -2.83
C ILE A 82 -6.29 -6.81 -3.49
N TYR A 83 -6.32 -5.56 -3.95
CA TYR A 83 -7.50 -5.02 -4.63
C TYR A 83 -7.82 -5.83 -5.88
N GLY A 84 -6.81 -6.14 -6.68
CA GLY A 84 -6.99 -6.95 -7.88
C GLY A 84 -7.51 -8.35 -7.58
N LEU A 85 -6.97 -9.00 -6.55
CA LEU A 85 -7.42 -10.33 -6.13
C LEU A 85 -8.88 -10.30 -5.66
N VAL A 86 -9.22 -9.36 -4.79
CA VAL A 86 -10.55 -9.28 -4.20
C VAL A 86 -11.60 -8.96 -5.28
N LEU A 87 -11.33 -7.96 -6.13
CA LEU A 87 -12.29 -7.54 -7.14
C LEU A 87 -12.44 -8.59 -8.23
N SER A 88 -11.37 -9.24 -8.66
CA SER A 88 -11.46 -10.31 -9.66
C SER A 88 -12.16 -11.54 -9.10
N ASP A 89 -11.92 -11.88 -7.85
CA ASP A 89 -12.61 -12.98 -7.17
C ASP A 89 -14.12 -12.72 -7.09
N ALA A 90 -14.51 -11.49 -6.76
CA ALA A 90 -15.92 -11.09 -6.70
C ALA A 90 -16.62 -11.21 -8.05
N LYS A 91 -15.87 -11.04 -9.15
CA LYS A 91 -16.40 -11.19 -10.52
C LYS A 91 -16.36 -12.63 -11.02
N GLY A 92 -15.93 -13.59 -10.21
CA GLY A 92 -15.83 -14.99 -10.57
C GLY A 92 -14.63 -15.37 -11.41
N ARG A 93 -13.68 -14.45 -11.62
CA ARG A 93 -12.48 -14.66 -12.43
C ARG A 93 -11.24 -14.23 -11.65
N LYS A 94 -10.92 -14.97 -10.58
CA LYS A 94 -9.80 -14.62 -9.69
C LYS A 94 -8.47 -14.64 -10.45
N PHE A 95 -7.76 -13.53 -10.40
CA PHE A 95 -6.43 -13.39 -10.99
C PHE A 95 -5.39 -14.00 -10.05
N ARG A 96 -5.24 -15.31 -10.11
CA ARG A 96 -4.37 -16.07 -9.19
C ARG A 96 -2.90 -15.68 -9.28
N PHE A 97 -2.46 -15.13 -10.42
CA PHE A 97 -1.09 -14.65 -10.57
C PHE A 97 -0.74 -13.51 -9.61
N LEU A 98 -1.74 -12.79 -9.09
CA LEU A 98 -1.53 -11.74 -8.11
C LEU A 98 -1.27 -12.28 -6.69
N GLY A 99 -1.59 -13.54 -6.44
CA GLY A 99 -1.41 -14.15 -5.13
C GLY A 99 0.03 -14.07 -4.61
N PRO A 100 1.03 -14.50 -5.39
CA PRO A 100 2.43 -14.41 -4.97
C PRO A 100 2.96 -12.98 -4.89
N ILE A 101 2.33 -12.03 -5.58
CA ILE A 101 2.76 -10.63 -5.62
C ILE A 101 2.52 -9.94 -4.28
N THR A 102 1.43 -10.27 -3.61
CA THR A 102 1.10 -9.67 -2.31
C THR A 102 2.20 -9.88 -1.25
N PRO A 103 2.68 -11.12 -1.01
CA PRO A 103 3.76 -11.30 -0.04
C PRO A 103 5.09 -10.69 -0.49
N ILE A 104 5.36 -10.59 -1.78
CA ILE A 104 6.54 -9.89 -2.28
C ILE A 104 6.44 -8.41 -1.92
N GLY A 105 5.28 -7.80 -2.11
CA GLY A 105 5.04 -6.43 -1.69
C GLY A 105 5.22 -6.24 -0.20
N GLY A 106 4.66 -7.15 0.61
CA GLY A 106 4.84 -7.13 2.06
C GLY A 106 6.30 -7.24 2.47
N LEU A 107 7.07 -8.07 1.79
CA LEU A 107 8.51 -8.18 2.06
C LEU A 107 9.25 -6.87 1.76
N LEU A 108 8.90 -6.21 0.66
CA LEU A 108 9.49 -4.90 0.33
C LEU A 108 9.16 -3.85 1.40
N LEU A 109 7.95 -3.87 1.95
CA LEU A 109 7.60 -2.97 3.05
C LEU A 109 8.46 -3.26 4.29
N ILE A 110 8.66 -4.53 4.62
CA ILE A 110 9.53 -4.94 5.73
C ILE A 110 10.96 -4.44 5.50
N ILE A 111 11.47 -4.62 4.29
CA ILE A 111 12.82 -4.16 3.94
C ILE A 111 12.92 -2.63 4.07
N GLY A 112 11.88 -1.91 3.67
CA GLY A 112 11.83 -0.46 3.85
C GLY A 112 11.98 -0.05 5.32
N TRP A 113 11.25 -0.72 6.22
CA TRP A 113 11.36 -0.50 7.65
C TRP A 113 12.74 -0.86 8.19
N LEU A 114 13.31 -1.96 7.70
CA LEU A 114 14.66 -2.38 8.10
C LEU A 114 15.70 -1.35 7.68
N LEU A 115 15.62 -0.85 6.46
CA LEU A 115 16.54 0.18 5.98
C LEU A 115 16.42 1.47 6.80
N LEU A 116 15.21 1.82 7.18
CA LEU A 116 14.98 2.98 8.03
C LEU A 116 15.60 2.77 9.41
N LEU A 117 15.45 1.58 9.99
CA LEU A 117 16.05 1.25 11.27
C LEU A 117 17.59 1.33 11.19
N ILE A 118 18.17 0.76 10.15
CA ILE A 118 19.63 0.78 9.96
C ILE A 118 20.15 2.21 9.79
N SER A 119 19.36 3.10 9.21
CA SER A 119 19.79 4.50 8.96
C SER A 119 20.10 5.26 10.25
N VAL A 120 19.63 4.78 11.39
CA VAL A 120 19.88 5.39 12.70
C VAL A 120 21.29 5.08 13.23
N PHE A 121 21.89 4.03 12.75
CA PHE A 121 23.21 3.58 13.18
C PHE A 121 24.26 3.93 12.12
#